data_9217482068aad0ee1109350e7718c98a
#
_entry.id   9217482068aad0ee1109350e7718c98a
#
_cell.length_a   1.000
_cell.length_b   1.000
_cell.length_c   1.000
_cell.angle_alpha   90.00
_cell.angle_beta   90.00
_cell.angle_gamma   90.00
#
_symmetry.space_group_name_H-M   'P 1'
#
loop_
_entity.id
_entity.type
_entity.pdbx_description
1 polymer ?
#
loop_
_entity_poly.entity_id
_entity_poly.type
_entity_poly.pdbx_seq_one_letter_code
_entity_poly.pdbx_strand_id
1 'polypeptide(L)'
;MDTQNDVIMAISQVTEELAKSKFVVGAKQLKKALKNGNARRVFLACNADPAITEPIAALCQQYHVDLAWVRSMNDLGHACGIEVGAAAAAAID
;
A
#
# COMPACT_ATOMS: atom_id res chain seq x y z
N MET A 1 -16.62 4.66 -16.89
CA MET A 1 -16.12 4.13 -16.60
C MET A 1 -15.69 4.16 -15.52
N ASP A 2 -15.47 3.58 -15.18
CA ASP A 2 -15.30 3.67 -14.06
C ASP A 2 -13.97 3.45 -13.68
N THR A 3 -13.27 4.40 -13.39
CA THR A 3 -11.89 4.36 -13.10
C THR A 3 -11.60 3.67 -11.81
N GLN A 4 -12.60 3.43 -11.00
CA GLN A 4 -12.34 2.77 -9.75
C GLN A 4 -11.80 1.38 -9.94
N ASN A 5 -12.11 0.75 -11.03
CA ASN A 5 -11.61 -0.58 -11.27
C ASN A 5 -10.13 -0.61 -11.49
N ASP A 6 -9.56 0.53 -11.89
CA ASP A 6 -8.15 0.58 -12.20
C ASP A 6 -7.29 0.68 -10.98
N VAL A 7 -7.89 1.04 -9.83
CA VAL A 7 -7.09 1.28 -8.65
C VAL A 7 -6.98 0.07 -7.74
N ILE A 8 -7.72 -0.99 -8.02
CA ILE A 8 -7.66 -2.18 -7.17
C ILE A 8 -6.80 -3.23 -7.87
N MET A 9 -5.66 -3.51 -7.29
CA MET A 9 -4.73 -4.49 -7.85
C MET A 9 -5.10 -5.89 -7.40
N ALA A 10 -4.90 -6.84 -8.30
CA ALA A 10 -5.05 -8.24 -7.95
C ALA A 10 -3.98 -8.62 -6.93
N ILE A 11 -4.35 -9.47 -5.97
CA ILE A 11 -3.45 -9.87 -4.91
C ILE A 11 -2.19 -10.53 -5.47
N SER A 12 -2.29 -11.26 -6.57
CA SER A 12 -1.13 -11.91 -7.16
C SER A 12 -0.11 -10.89 -7.65
N GLN A 13 -0.58 -9.78 -8.21
CA GLN A 13 0.32 -8.72 -8.67
C GLN A 13 1.00 -8.02 -7.51
N VAL A 14 0.26 -7.80 -6.43
CA VAL A 14 0.83 -7.17 -5.24
C VAL A 14 1.89 -8.06 -4.63
N THR A 15 1.59 -9.35 -4.49
CA THR A 15 2.52 -10.32 -3.93
C THR A 15 3.80 -10.38 -4.75
N GLU A 16 3.65 -10.39 -6.07
CA GLU A 16 4.80 -10.46 -6.96
C GLU A 16 5.68 -9.22 -6.84
N GLU A 17 5.05 -8.07 -6.80
CA GLU A 17 5.79 -6.83 -6.71
C GLU A 17 6.54 -6.70 -5.38
N LEU A 18 5.89 -7.06 -4.27
CA LEU A 18 6.52 -7.01 -2.97
C LEU A 18 7.64 -8.03 -2.84
N ALA A 19 7.50 -9.18 -3.49
CA ALA A 19 8.55 -10.20 -3.46
C ALA A 19 9.84 -9.75 -4.13
N LYS A 20 9.73 -8.83 -5.06
CA LYS A 20 10.88 -8.34 -5.81
C LYS A 20 11.54 -7.11 -5.21
N SER A 21 10.97 -6.58 -4.14
CA SER A 21 11.41 -5.31 -3.59
C SER A 21 11.57 -5.41 -2.09
N LYS A 22 12.32 -4.50 -1.54
CA LYS A 22 12.22 -4.27 -0.10
C LYS A 22 10.87 -3.61 0.15
N PHE A 23 10.31 -3.84 1.31
CA PHE A 23 9.05 -3.22 1.65
C PHE A 23 8.91 -3.01 3.14
N VAL A 24 8.01 -2.12 3.52
CA VAL A 24 7.66 -1.88 4.90
C VAL A 24 6.16 -2.06 5.06
N VAL A 25 5.73 -2.45 6.25
CA VAL A 25 4.34 -2.71 6.56
C VAL A 25 3.95 -1.80 7.72
N GLY A 26 2.77 -1.21 7.63
CA GLY A 26 2.25 -0.38 8.70
C GLY A 26 2.34 1.10 8.37
N ALA A 27 1.35 1.85 8.87
CA ALA A 27 1.21 3.26 8.52
C ALA A 27 2.41 4.10 8.95
N LYS A 28 2.93 3.82 10.14
CA LYS A 28 4.01 4.63 10.68
C LYS A 28 5.28 4.52 9.84
N GLN A 29 5.66 3.28 9.51
CA GLN A 29 6.84 3.05 8.70
C GLN A 29 6.66 3.58 7.30
N LEU A 30 5.46 3.43 6.76
CA LEU A 30 5.15 3.89 5.43
C LEU A 30 5.24 5.41 5.33
N LYS A 31 4.70 6.12 6.30
CA LYS A 31 4.78 7.58 6.30
C LYS A 31 6.22 8.06 6.36
N LYS A 32 7.04 7.37 7.13
CA LYS A 32 8.44 7.69 7.22
C LYS A 32 9.14 7.50 5.87
N ALA A 33 8.83 6.40 5.19
CA ALA A 33 9.41 6.14 3.87
C ALA A 33 9.01 7.20 2.86
N LEU A 34 7.74 7.65 2.92
CA LEU A 34 7.27 8.71 2.03
C LEU A 34 8.05 10.00 2.27
N LYS A 35 8.21 10.38 3.53
CA LYS A 35 8.89 11.62 3.87
C LYS A 35 10.36 11.59 3.50
N ASN A 36 10.96 10.40 3.53
CA ASN A 36 12.38 10.24 3.21
C ASN A 36 12.64 10.05 1.72
N GLY A 37 11.58 9.96 0.92
CA GLY A 37 11.72 9.78 -0.51
C GLY A 37 12.07 8.36 -0.93
N ASN A 38 11.86 7.39 -0.04
CA ASN A 38 12.21 5.99 -0.32
C ASN A 38 11.06 5.17 -0.87
N ALA A 39 9.84 5.66 -0.77
CA ALA A 39 8.69 4.88 -1.18
C ALA A 39 8.56 4.87 -2.70
N ARG A 40 8.48 3.69 -3.28
CA ARG A 40 8.31 3.54 -4.72
C ARG A 40 6.84 3.38 -5.08
N ARG A 41 6.11 2.62 -4.29
CA ARG A 41 4.69 2.42 -4.50
C ARG A 41 4.05 2.07 -3.17
N VAL A 42 2.88 2.63 -2.94
CA VAL A 42 2.15 2.41 -1.69
C VAL A 42 0.94 1.55 -1.97
N PHE A 43 0.67 0.61 -1.07
CA PHE A 43 -0.51 -0.25 -1.15
C PHE A 43 -1.37 0.00 0.08
N LEU A 44 -2.66 0.26 -0.15
CA LEU A 44 -3.62 0.50 0.91
C LEU A 44 -4.77 -0.48 0.79
N ALA A 45 -5.26 -0.98 1.91
CA ALA A 45 -6.39 -1.92 1.92
C ALA A 45 -7.71 -1.15 1.90
N CYS A 46 -8.59 -1.54 1.00
CA CYS A 46 -9.86 -0.85 0.84
C CYS A 46 -10.75 -0.90 2.07
N ASN A 47 -10.66 -1.98 2.85
CA ASN A 47 -11.51 -2.14 4.02
C ASN A 47 -10.83 -1.70 5.32
N ALA A 48 -9.70 -1.04 5.23
CA ALA A 48 -9.06 -0.50 6.42
C ALA A 48 -9.75 0.79 6.84
N ASP A 49 -9.52 1.18 8.08
CA ASP A 49 -10.11 2.40 8.62
C ASP A 49 -9.65 3.61 7.80
N PRO A 50 -10.57 4.41 7.27
CA PRO A 50 -10.18 5.61 6.52
C PRO A 50 -9.32 6.57 7.32
N ALA A 51 -9.43 6.58 8.64
CA ALA A 51 -8.56 7.42 9.47
C ALA A 51 -7.10 7.03 9.29
N ILE A 52 -6.82 5.80 8.85
CA ILE A 52 -5.47 5.35 8.57
C ILE A 52 -5.10 5.60 7.12
N THR A 53 -6.00 5.24 6.18
CA THR A 53 -5.64 5.25 4.77
C THR A 53 -5.72 6.62 4.14
N GLU A 54 -6.65 7.47 4.56
CA GLU A 54 -6.80 8.77 3.91
C GLU A 54 -5.58 9.68 4.07
N PRO A 55 -4.98 9.78 5.27
CA PRO A 55 -3.77 10.60 5.38
C PRO A 55 -2.63 10.09 4.52
N ILE A 56 -2.52 8.76 4.38
CA ILE A 56 -1.47 8.18 3.56
C ILE A 56 -1.73 8.47 2.09
N ALA A 57 -2.98 8.35 1.64
CA ALA A 57 -3.32 8.67 0.26
C ALA A 57 -2.99 10.13 -0.06
N ALA A 58 -3.27 11.03 0.88
CA ALA A 58 -2.94 12.44 0.71
C ALA A 58 -1.44 12.66 0.59
N LEU A 59 -0.65 11.95 1.39
CA LEU A 59 0.80 12.05 1.32
C LEU A 59 1.33 11.52 -0.01
N CYS A 60 0.75 10.42 -0.52
CA CYS A 60 1.15 9.90 -1.82
C CYS A 60 0.93 10.93 -2.90
N GLN A 61 -0.19 11.64 -2.86
CA GLN A 61 -0.47 12.68 -3.81
C GLN A 61 0.53 13.83 -3.68
N GLN A 62 0.83 14.21 -2.46
CA GLN A 62 1.76 15.31 -2.20
C GLN A 62 3.16 15.00 -2.69
N TYR A 63 3.62 13.77 -2.49
CA TYR A 63 4.97 13.36 -2.87
C TYR A 63 5.04 12.70 -4.24
N HIS A 64 3.92 12.64 -4.95
CA HIS A 64 3.85 12.06 -6.31
C HIS A 64 4.30 10.61 -6.33
N VAL A 65 3.84 9.84 -5.35
CA VAL A 65 4.16 8.42 -5.26
C VAL A 65 2.95 7.61 -5.71
N ASP A 66 3.19 6.59 -6.50
CA ASP A 66 2.13 5.71 -6.98
C ASP A 66 1.40 5.04 -5.83
N LEU A 67 0.09 4.99 -5.94
CA LEU A 67 -0.76 4.39 -4.94
C LEU A 67 -1.62 3.33 -5.59
N ALA A 68 -1.67 2.15 -5.00
CA ALA A 68 -2.53 1.07 -5.44
C ALA A 68 -3.41 0.64 -4.27
N TRP A 69 -4.65 0.30 -4.58
CA TRP A 69 -5.58 -0.20 -3.58
C TRP A 69 -5.66 -1.71 -3.68
N VAL A 70 -5.73 -2.37 -2.53
CA VAL A 70 -5.86 -3.81 -2.41
C VAL A 70 -7.22 -4.07 -1.76
N ARG A 71 -7.88 -5.13 -2.19
CA ARG A 71 -9.26 -5.37 -1.80
C ARG A 71 -9.47 -5.44 -0.28
N SER A 72 -8.56 -6.03 0.47
CA SER A 72 -8.75 -6.20 1.90
C SER A 72 -7.43 -6.20 2.65
N MET A 73 -7.53 -5.96 3.95
CA MET A 73 -6.37 -6.06 4.84
C MET A 73 -5.80 -7.47 4.87
N ASN A 74 -6.68 -8.47 4.82
CA ASN A 74 -6.22 -9.86 4.78
C ASN A 74 -5.38 -10.13 3.55
N ASP A 75 -5.83 -9.66 2.40
CA ASP A 75 -5.10 -9.85 1.16
C ASP A 75 -3.76 -9.14 1.22
N LEU A 76 -3.73 -7.92 1.72
CA LEU A 76 -2.48 -7.18 1.79
C LEU A 76 -1.50 -7.82 2.77
N GLY A 77 -1.99 -8.26 3.92
CA GLY A 77 -1.15 -8.98 4.87
C GLY A 77 -0.58 -10.26 4.27
N HIS A 78 -1.41 -10.98 3.53
CA HIS A 78 -0.97 -12.19 2.85
C HIS A 78 0.13 -11.87 1.83
N ALA A 79 -0.03 -10.80 1.08
CA ALA A 79 0.98 -10.39 0.11
C ALA A 79 2.30 -10.02 0.77
N CYS A 80 2.24 -9.50 1.99
CA CYS A 80 3.42 -9.16 2.77
C CYS A 80 4.04 -10.36 3.49
N GLY A 81 3.37 -11.51 3.46
CA GLY A 81 3.89 -12.71 4.12
C GLY A 81 3.69 -12.72 5.62
N ILE A 82 2.73 -11.96 6.14
CA ILE A 82 2.46 -11.92 7.56
C ILE A 82 1.12 -12.58 7.83
N GLU A 83 0.90 -12.99 9.09
CA GLU A 83 -0.29 -13.76 9.45
C GLU A 83 -1.47 -12.89 9.82
N VAL A 84 -1.27 -11.60 9.96
CA VAL A 84 -2.35 -10.67 10.30
C VAL A 84 -2.59 -9.75 9.13
N GLY A 85 -3.73 -9.08 9.15
CA GLY A 85 -4.04 -8.11 8.11
C GLY A 85 -3.14 -6.89 8.17
N ALA A 86 -2.99 -6.23 7.04
CA ALA A 86 -2.22 -5.00 6.95
C ALA A 86 -3.08 -3.92 6.31
N ALA A 87 -3.15 -2.76 6.94
CA ALA A 87 -3.88 -1.63 6.39
C ALA A 87 -3.09 -0.93 5.29
N ALA A 88 -1.77 -0.97 5.38
CA ALA A 88 -0.90 -0.23 4.48
C ALA A 88 0.45 -0.91 4.39
N ALA A 89 1.06 -0.81 3.22
CA ALA A 89 2.41 -1.30 2.98
C ALA A 89 3.02 -0.48 1.84
N ALA A 90 4.32 -0.49 1.74
CA ALA A 90 4.99 0.23 0.66
C ALA A 90 6.21 -0.54 0.19
N ALA A 91 6.37 -0.59 -1.13
CA ALA A 91 7.63 -1.03 -1.71
C ALA A 91 8.60 0.14 -1.62
N ILE A 92 9.81 -0.14 -1.22
CA ILE A 92 10.81 0.91 -1.02
C ILE A 92 12.07 0.60 -1.78
N ASP A 93 12.89 1.60 -1.92
CA ASP A 93 14.18 1.45 -2.60
C ASP A 93 15.18 0.68 -1.76
#